data_38971f772918bbdbcd1e31182ca7153f
#
_entry.id   38971f772918bbdbcd1e31182ca7153f
#
_cell.length_a   1.000
_cell.length_b   1.000
_cell.length_c   1.000
_cell.angle_alpha   90.00
_cell.angle_beta   90.00
_cell.angle_gamma   90.00
#
_symmetry.space_group_name_H-M   'P 1'
#
loop_
_entity.id
_entity.type
_entity.pdbx_description
1 polymer ?
#
loop_
_entity_poly.entity_id
_entity_poly.type
_entity_poly.pdbx_seq_one_letter_code
_entity_poly.pdbx_strand_id
1 'polypeptide(L)'
;EKRYDGLKVVTWPEKGFNFSAINNFGRKAASGEYLLLLNNDVEVRNGGWLTELLRPCAHPGGAAICGAMLYYPDETLQHAGVVTGLGGYAGHSHKYKKAGGSGYMFRTATVQDFSAVTGACLLVKASVWDEVNGLDEKFAVAFNDVDFCLRVRDRGYRIAWTPYAQLTHYESKSRGGDEKDPAKAARFAAEQQRLYDVHGKADILDDPYYNPSLTRDREDFSESGDLRNLKEGKVTVRWRNA
;
A
#
# COMPACT_ATOMS: atom_id res chain seq x y z
N GLU A 1 -24.86 -15.33 5.07
CA GLU A 1 -25.92 -14.42 4.53
C GLU A 1 -27.01 -14.09 5.56
N LYS A 2 -27.38 -15.02 6.44
CA LYS A 2 -28.46 -14.79 7.44
C LYS A 2 -28.05 -13.94 8.66
N ARG A 3 -26.78 -13.56 8.80
CA ARG A 3 -26.24 -12.93 10.02
C ARG A 3 -26.13 -11.40 9.94
N TYR A 4 -26.15 -10.83 8.73
CA TYR A 4 -25.95 -9.40 8.53
C TYR A 4 -26.88 -8.87 7.44
N ASP A 5 -27.75 -7.94 7.81
CA ASP A 5 -28.60 -7.21 6.86
C ASP A 5 -27.72 -6.33 5.95
N GLY A 6 -28.02 -6.35 4.66
CA GLY A 6 -27.26 -5.57 3.67
C GLY A 6 -26.00 -6.24 3.11
N LEU A 7 -25.66 -7.46 3.56
CA LEU A 7 -24.55 -8.21 2.98
C LEU A 7 -24.90 -8.68 1.57
N LYS A 8 -24.08 -8.28 0.59
CA LYS A 8 -24.17 -8.75 -0.79
C LYS A 8 -23.00 -9.69 -1.09
N VAL A 9 -23.28 -10.96 -1.32
CA VAL A 9 -22.29 -11.94 -1.73
C VAL A 9 -22.17 -11.91 -3.26
N VAL A 10 -20.93 -11.75 -3.74
CA VAL A 10 -20.61 -11.78 -5.17
C VAL A 10 -19.60 -12.89 -5.41
N THR A 11 -19.95 -13.85 -6.26
CA THR A 11 -19.10 -15.01 -6.55
C THR A 11 -18.25 -14.73 -7.77
N TRP A 12 -16.93 -14.87 -7.64
CA TRP A 12 -15.98 -14.78 -8.73
C TRP A 12 -16.20 -15.95 -9.71
N PRO A 13 -16.48 -15.71 -11.01
CA PRO A 13 -16.85 -16.77 -11.94
C PRO A 13 -15.66 -17.52 -12.56
N GLU A 14 -14.45 -16.93 -12.50
CA GLU A 14 -13.28 -17.47 -13.16
C GLU A 14 -12.56 -18.48 -12.25
N LYS A 15 -11.73 -19.34 -12.88
CA LYS A 15 -10.83 -20.23 -12.14
C LYS A 15 -9.52 -19.50 -11.80
N GLY A 16 -9.00 -19.80 -10.61
CA GLY A 16 -7.74 -19.23 -10.14
C GLY A 16 -7.90 -17.94 -9.35
N PHE A 17 -6.79 -17.44 -8.82
CA PHE A 17 -6.74 -16.26 -8.00
C PHE A 17 -6.00 -15.12 -8.74
N ASN A 18 -6.70 -14.02 -8.89
CA ASN A 18 -6.14 -12.75 -9.35
C ASN A 18 -6.77 -11.64 -8.49
N PHE A 19 -5.98 -11.08 -7.58
CA PHE A 19 -6.46 -10.06 -6.64
C PHE A 19 -7.08 -8.87 -7.37
N SER A 20 -6.42 -8.39 -8.41
CA SER A 20 -6.87 -7.23 -9.19
C SER A 20 -8.20 -7.50 -9.89
N ALA A 21 -8.32 -8.63 -10.58
CA ALA A 21 -9.54 -8.98 -11.30
C ALA A 21 -10.73 -9.20 -10.36
N ILE A 22 -10.50 -9.87 -9.22
CA ILE A 22 -11.53 -10.12 -8.20
C ILE A 22 -12.06 -8.78 -7.63
N ASN A 23 -11.17 -7.82 -7.31
CA ASN A 23 -11.58 -6.53 -6.79
C ASN A 23 -12.25 -5.66 -7.86
N ASN A 24 -11.78 -5.67 -9.10
CA ASN A 24 -12.46 -4.99 -10.22
C ASN A 24 -13.86 -5.58 -10.46
N PHE A 25 -14.01 -6.88 -10.34
CA PHE A 25 -15.32 -7.55 -10.42
C PHE A 25 -16.23 -7.12 -9.25
N GLY A 26 -15.69 -7.09 -8.03
CA GLY A 26 -16.41 -6.64 -6.83
C GLY A 26 -16.88 -5.18 -6.94
N ARG A 27 -16.08 -4.30 -7.57
CA ARG A 27 -16.45 -2.89 -7.80
C ARG A 27 -17.80 -2.75 -8.51
N LYS A 28 -18.11 -3.62 -9.45
CA LYS A 28 -19.38 -3.58 -10.21
C LYS A 28 -20.61 -3.75 -9.31
N ALA A 29 -20.45 -4.35 -8.13
CA ALA A 29 -21.52 -4.57 -7.17
C ALA A 29 -21.56 -3.53 -6.05
N ALA A 30 -20.51 -2.72 -5.89
CA ALA A 30 -20.40 -1.70 -4.85
C ALA A 30 -21.01 -0.37 -5.33
N SER A 31 -21.74 0.32 -4.42
CA SER A 31 -22.41 1.61 -4.70
C SER A 31 -21.98 2.73 -3.74
N GLY A 32 -21.03 2.47 -2.84
CA GLY A 32 -20.54 3.47 -1.88
C GLY A 32 -19.73 4.58 -2.54
N GLU A 33 -19.71 5.75 -1.92
CA GLU A 33 -18.85 6.88 -2.28
C GLU A 33 -17.36 6.54 -2.08
N TYR A 34 -17.08 5.68 -1.11
CA TYR A 34 -15.76 5.12 -0.84
C TYR A 34 -15.80 3.60 -1.00
N LEU A 35 -14.71 3.05 -1.48
CA LEU A 35 -14.46 1.60 -1.58
C LEU A 35 -13.41 1.25 -0.53
N LEU A 36 -13.65 0.17 0.19
CA LEU A 36 -12.68 -0.39 1.13
C LEU A 36 -12.24 -1.77 0.62
N LEU A 37 -10.99 -1.87 0.19
CA LEU A 37 -10.35 -3.16 0.02
C LEU A 37 -9.97 -3.66 1.43
N LEU A 38 -10.44 -4.84 1.79
CA LEU A 38 -10.17 -5.44 3.09
C LEU A 38 -10.00 -6.94 2.93
N ASN A 39 -8.81 -7.43 3.25
CA ASN A 39 -8.54 -8.86 3.23
C ASN A 39 -9.41 -9.59 4.25
N ASN A 40 -9.72 -10.86 3.97
CA ASN A 40 -10.55 -11.70 4.85
C ASN A 40 -9.78 -12.28 6.05
N ASP A 41 -8.48 -12.06 6.13
CA ASP A 41 -7.57 -12.50 7.19
C ASP A 41 -7.04 -11.32 8.03
N VAL A 42 -7.87 -10.29 8.21
CA VAL A 42 -7.59 -9.16 9.09
C VAL A 42 -8.51 -9.16 10.31
N GLU A 43 -8.00 -8.67 11.45
CA GLU A 43 -8.72 -8.49 12.69
C GLU A 43 -8.57 -7.05 13.18
N VAL A 44 -9.68 -6.41 13.54
CA VAL A 44 -9.72 -5.03 14.03
C VAL A 44 -9.18 -4.95 15.45
N ARG A 45 -8.24 -4.02 15.70
CA ARG A 45 -7.61 -3.82 17.02
C ARG A 45 -8.23 -2.70 17.84
N ASN A 46 -8.79 -1.68 17.20
CA ASN A 46 -9.35 -0.53 17.91
C ASN A 46 -10.72 -0.10 17.38
N GLY A 47 -11.59 0.36 18.28
CA GLY A 47 -12.86 0.98 17.91
C GLY A 47 -12.62 2.28 17.11
N GLY A 48 -13.54 2.59 16.20
CA GLY A 48 -13.43 3.81 15.38
C GLY A 48 -12.42 3.74 14.22
N TRP A 49 -11.73 2.62 14.01
CA TRP A 49 -10.72 2.44 12.96
C TRP A 49 -11.18 2.88 11.57
N LEU A 50 -12.44 2.61 11.21
CA LEU A 50 -12.99 3.00 9.92
C LEU A 50 -13.16 4.53 9.80
N THR A 51 -13.56 5.19 10.90
CA THR A 51 -13.63 6.66 10.96
C THR A 51 -12.24 7.28 10.81
N GLU A 52 -11.24 6.70 11.46
CA GLU A 52 -9.86 7.16 11.36
C GLU A 52 -9.25 6.91 9.97
N LEU A 53 -9.66 5.85 9.30
CA LEU A 53 -9.26 5.56 7.92
C LEU A 53 -9.93 6.56 6.94
N LEU A 54 -11.18 6.91 7.17
CA LEU A 54 -11.94 7.85 6.35
C LEU A 54 -11.49 9.32 6.54
N ARG A 55 -11.08 9.70 7.76
CA ARG A 55 -10.78 11.09 8.14
C ARG A 55 -9.83 11.82 7.18
N PRO A 56 -8.69 11.25 6.72
CA PRO A 56 -7.79 11.91 5.77
C PRO A 56 -8.42 12.17 4.40
N CYS A 57 -9.49 11.44 4.05
CA CYS A 57 -10.15 11.52 2.74
C CYS A 57 -11.40 12.41 2.74
N ALA A 58 -12.05 12.62 3.90
CA ALA A 58 -13.41 13.15 4.00
C ALA A 58 -13.54 14.68 3.91
N HIS A 59 -12.45 15.42 3.72
CA HIS A 59 -12.49 16.88 3.62
C HIS A 59 -12.10 17.37 2.21
N PRO A 60 -12.48 18.60 1.80
CA PRO A 60 -12.02 19.20 0.54
C PRO A 60 -10.50 19.23 0.46
N GLY A 61 -9.91 18.75 -0.65
CA GLY A 61 -8.47 18.61 -0.81
C GLY A 61 -7.86 17.46 -0.02
N GLY A 62 -8.67 16.59 0.60
CA GLY A 62 -8.23 15.39 1.30
C GLY A 62 -7.63 14.35 0.36
N ALA A 63 -6.99 13.34 0.94
CA ALA A 63 -6.40 12.24 0.18
C ALA A 63 -7.46 11.47 -0.61
N ALA A 64 -7.07 10.90 -1.75
CA ALA A 64 -7.93 10.00 -2.51
C ALA A 64 -7.92 8.57 -1.96
N ILE A 65 -6.79 8.19 -1.36
CA ILE A 65 -6.56 6.88 -0.76
C ILE A 65 -6.09 7.06 0.67
N CYS A 66 -6.50 6.16 1.57
CA CYS A 66 -5.93 6.04 2.91
C CYS A 66 -5.69 4.57 3.26
N GLY A 67 -4.48 4.27 3.75
CA GLY A 67 -4.10 2.95 4.28
C GLY A 67 -4.09 2.92 5.80
N ALA A 68 -4.34 1.74 6.36
CA ALA A 68 -4.31 1.48 7.80
C ALA A 68 -2.93 1.03 8.28
N MET A 69 -2.67 1.13 9.58
CA MET A 69 -1.56 0.45 10.24
C MET A 69 -1.86 -1.03 10.41
N LEU A 70 -0.99 -1.89 9.91
CA LEU A 70 -1.15 -3.33 10.07
C LEU A 70 -0.04 -3.90 10.96
N TYR A 71 -0.42 -4.88 11.77
CA TYR A 71 0.46 -5.64 12.63
C TYR A 71 0.48 -7.11 12.23
N TYR A 72 1.61 -7.75 12.45
CA TYR A 72 1.68 -9.20 12.48
C TYR A 72 1.07 -9.74 13.79
N PRO A 73 0.72 -11.04 13.86
CA PRO A 73 0.21 -11.66 15.08
C PRO A 73 1.19 -11.64 16.27
N ASP A 74 2.48 -11.44 16.01
CA ASP A 74 3.54 -11.33 17.01
C ASP A 74 3.75 -9.90 17.55
N GLU A 75 2.80 -8.99 17.28
CA GLU A 75 2.85 -7.59 17.68
C GLU A 75 3.94 -6.76 17.02
N THR A 76 4.56 -7.23 15.95
CA THR A 76 5.44 -6.40 15.13
C THR A 76 4.67 -5.69 14.02
N LEU A 77 5.18 -4.55 13.55
CA LEU A 77 4.60 -3.82 12.43
C LEU A 77 4.74 -4.63 11.14
N GLN A 78 3.65 -4.76 10.40
CA GLN A 78 3.63 -5.30 9.05
C GLN A 78 3.62 -4.19 8.01
N HIS A 79 2.80 -3.16 8.23
CA HIS A 79 2.60 -2.07 7.31
C HIS A 79 2.43 -0.73 8.03
N ALA A 80 3.28 0.22 7.68
CA ALA A 80 3.19 1.62 8.09
C ALA A 80 3.46 2.54 6.87
N GLY A 81 2.77 2.28 5.76
CA GLY A 81 2.99 2.91 4.46
C GLY A 81 3.98 2.13 3.58
N VAL A 82 3.95 2.37 2.29
CA VAL A 82 4.88 1.79 1.29
C VAL A 82 5.78 2.89 0.75
N VAL A 83 7.09 2.59 0.75
CA VAL A 83 8.13 3.41 0.11
C VAL A 83 8.57 2.69 -1.16
N THR A 84 8.55 3.38 -2.29
CA THR A 84 9.12 2.88 -3.54
C THR A 84 10.64 2.91 -3.49
N GLY A 85 11.29 1.99 -4.19
CA GLY A 85 12.75 1.85 -4.19
C GLY A 85 13.33 1.02 -3.04
N LEU A 86 12.57 0.73 -1.96
CA LEU A 86 13.03 -0.20 -0.93
C LEU A 86 13.18 -1.60 -1.53
N GLY A 87 14.32 -2.24 -1.27
CA GLY A 87 14.67 -3.53 -1.87
C GLY A 87 14.76 -3.52 -3.40
N GLY A 88 14.90 -2.32 -3.99
CA GLY A 88 14.93 -2.10 -5.43
C GLY A 88 13.56 -1.86 -6.07
N TYR A 89 12.43 -2.19 -5.44
CA TYR A 89 11.09 -2.08 -6.02
C TYR A 89 10.12 -1.29 -5.16
N ALA A 90 9.62 -1.88 -4.10
CA ALA A 90 8.78 -1.24 -3.10
C ALA A 90 8.76 -2.09 -1.83
N GLY A 91 8.79 -1.45 -0.67
CA GLY A 91 8.79 -2.12 0.62
C GLY A 91 7.93 -1.42 1.67
N HIS A 92 7.54 -2.19 2.68
CA HIS A 92 6.75 -1.67 3.78
C HIS A 92 7.65 -0.92 4.76
N SER A 93 7.27 0.31 5.06
CA SER A 93 7.93 1.15 6.05
C SER A 93 7.88 0.51 7.45
N HIS A 94 8.98 0.51 8.16
CA HIS A 94 9.11 0.03 9.55
C HIS A 94 8.71 -1.44 9.77
N LYS A 95 8.74 -2.27 8.73
CA LYS A 95 8.40 -3.69 8.83
C LYS A 95 9.22 -4.40 9.93
N TYR A 96 8.57 -5.29 10.68
CA TYR A 96 9.13 -6.05 11.81
C TYR A 96 9.56 -5.21 13.03
N LYS A 97 9.32 -3.89 13.06
CA LYS A 97 9.51 -3.11 14.29
C LYS A 97 8.45 -3.48 15.33
N LYS A 98 8.84 -3.51 16.59
CA LYS A 98 7.89 -3.72 17.71
C LYS A 98 6.89 -2.58 17.76
N ALA A 99 5.63 -2.92 18.11
CA ALA A 99 4.57 -1.96 18.35
C ALA A 99 4.93 -0.97 19.47
N GLY A 100 4.29 0.21 19.48
CA GLY A 100 4.39 1.20 20.56
C GLY A 100 5.54 2.20 20.43
N GLY A 101 6.42 2.07 19.44
CA GLY A 101 7.42 3.08 19.13
C GLY A 101 6.90 4.14 18.15
N SER A 102 7.43 5.36 18.22
CA SER A 102 7.08 6.47 17.29
C SER A 102 7.73 6.35 15.90
N GLY A 103 8.61 5.37 15.72
CA GLY A 103 9.35 5.20 14.45
C GLY A 103 10.36 6.32 14.19
N TYR A 104 10.96 6.30 13.00
CA TYR A 104 11.85 7.37 12.55
C TYR A 104 11.07 8.69 12.44
N MET A 105 11.54 9.74 13.12
CA MET A 105 10.93 11.08 13.09
C MET A 105 9.39 11.06 13.32
N PHE A 106 8.92 10.26 14.27
CA PHE A 106 7.49 10.09 14.59
C PHE A 106 6.62 9.54 13.44
N ARG A 107 7.23 8.92 12.43
CA ARG A 107 6.51 8.44 11.24
C ARG A 107 5.47 7.36 11.52
N THR A 108 5.56 6.64 12.62
CA THR A 108 4.53 5.65 13.01
C THR A 108 3.50 6.20 14.01
N ALA A 109 3.55 7.50 14.32
CA ALA A 109 2.65 8.16 15.27
C ALA A 109 1.79 9.28 14.67
N THR A 110 2.00 9.63 13.40
CA THR A 110 1.30 10.73 12.73
C THR A 110 0.75 10.30 11.37
N VAL A 111 -0.37 10.90 10.96
CA VAL A 111 -0.89 10.74 9.59
C VAL A 111 0.11 11.33 8.61
N GLN A 112 0.40 10.61 7.52
CA GLN A 112 1.40 11.01 6.54
C GLN A 112 0.99 10.65 5.13
N ASP A 113 1.58 11.33 4.16
CA ASP A 113 1.53 10.94 2.76
C ASP A 113 2.62 9.91 2.44
N PHE A 114 2.29 8.95 1.58
CA PHE A 114 3.18 7.91 1.09
C PHE A 114 3.01 7.72 -0.42
N SER A 115 3.98 7.07 -1.05
CA SER A 115 3.87 6.70 -2.46
C SER A 115 2.81 5.64 -2.71
N ALA A 116 2.63 4.73 -1.75
CA ALA A 116 1.58 3.71 -1.80
C ALA A 116 1.20 3.20 -0.40
N VAL A 117 0.10 2.45 -0.34
CA VAL A 117 -0.36 1.69 0.83
C VAL A 117 -0.85 0.32 0.37
N THR A 118 -0.84 -0.66 1.28
CA THR A 118 -1.21 -2.04 0.93
C THR A 118 -2.70 -2.24 0.70
N GLY A 119 -3.04 -3.05 -0.30
CA GLY A 119 -4.40 -3.49 -0.58
C GLY A 119 -5.04 -4.37 0.49
N ALA A 120 -4.27 -4.82 1.49
CA ALA A 120 -4.82 -5.59 2.62
C ALA A 120 -5.84 -4.79 3.44
N CYS A 121 -5.65 -3.45 3.56
CA CYS A 121 -6.64 -2.51 4.10
C CYS A 121 -6.42 -1.14 3.45
N LEU A 122 -7.17 -0.85 2.39
CA LEU A 122 -7.05 0.36 1.58
C LEU A 122 -8.43 0.96 1.33
N LEU A 123 -8.64 2.18 1.80
CA LEU A 123 -9.81 2.99 1.47
C LEU A 123 -9.50 3.89 0.28
N VAL A 124 -10.42 3.99 -0.68
CA VAL A 124 -10.29 4.85 -1.86
C VAL A 124 -11.62 5.50 -2.23
N LYS A 125 -11.60 6.73 -2.75
CA LYS A 125 -12.78 7.36 -3.35
C LYS A 125 -13.20 6.56 -4.60
N ALA A 126 -14.50 6.19 -4.68
CA ALA A 126 -15.01 5.41 -5.80
C ALA A 126 -14.81 6.12 -7.15
N SER A 127 -14.97 7.46 -7.19
CA SER A 127 -14.72 8.27 -8.39
C SER A 127 -13.27 8.16 -8.88
N VAL A 128 -12.29 8.13 -7.96
CA VAL A 128 -10.86 8.00 -8.31
C VAL A 128 -10.53 6.59 -8.78
N TRP A 129 -11.14 5.57 -8.14
CA TRP A 129 -11.04 4.18 -8.63
C TRP A 129 -11.47 4.07 -10.08
N ASP A 130 -12.64 4.64 -10.41
CA ASP A 130 -13.22 4.59 -11.76
C ASP A 130 -12.38 5.42 -12.75
N GLU A 131 -11.87 6.57 -12.35
CA GLU A 131 -11.01 7.44 -13.17
C GLU A 131 -9.72 6.74 -13.63
N VAL A 132 -9.11 5.93 -12.76
CA VAL A 132 -7.89 5.18 -13.10
C VAL A 132 -8.19 3.77 -13.62
N ASN A 133 -9.47 3.43 -13.88
CA ASN A 133 -9.93 2.12 -14.34
C ASN A 133 -9.59 0.95 -13.40
N GLY A 134 -9.63 1.19 -12.08
CA GLY A 134 -9.37 0.16 -11.07
C GLY A 134 -7.95 -0.37 -11.07
N LEU A 135 -7.79 -1.64 -10.67
CA LEU A 135 -6.49 -2.33 -10.60
C LEU A 135 -6.10 -2.89 -11.97
N ASP A 136 -4.79 -2.88 -12.30
CA ASP A 136 -4.28 -3.57 -13.49
C ASP A 136 -4.22 -5.08 -13.23
N GLU A 137 -5.04 -5.85 -13.96
CA GLU A 137 -5.18 -7.30 -13.77
C GLU A 137 -3.94 -8.11 -14.18
N LYS A 138 -2.95 -7.46 -14.78
CA LYS A 138 -1.64 -8.06 -15.06
C LYS A 138 -0.75 -8.12 -13.81
N PHE A 139 -1.10 -7.38 -12.74
CA PHE A 139 -0.58 -7.57 -11.39
C PHE A 139 -1.55 -8.47 -10.62
N ALA A 140 -1.39 -9.77 -10.75
CA ALA A 140 -2.35 -10.73 -10.20
C ALA A 140 -2.26 -10.86 -8.67
N VAL A 141 -1.07 -10.69 -8.09
CA VAL A 141 -0.83 -10.92 -6.65
C VAL A 141 0.06 -9.84 -6.02
N ALA A 142 1.24 -9.55 -6.59
CA ALA A 142 2.17 -8.59 -6.04
C ALA A 142 2.10 -7.24 -6.77
N PHE A 143 2.42 -6.17 -6.06
CA PHE A 143 2.51 -4.79 -6.58
C PHE A 143 1.24 -4.22 -7.21
N ASN A 144 0.11 -4.91 -7.14
CA ASN A 144 -1.17 -4.41 -7.66
C ASN A 144 -1.63 -3.12 -6.93
N ASP A 145 -1.43 -3.07 -5.62
CA ASP A 145 -1.70 -1.92 -4.77
C ASP A 145 -0.68 -0.78 -4.99
N VAL A 146 0.59 -1.12 -5.20
CA VAL A 146 1.64 -0.15 -5.53
C VAL A 146 1.35 0.50 -6.88
N ASP A 147 1.14 -0.30 -7.95
CA ASP A 147 0.75 0.18 -9.28
C ASP A 147 -0.47 1.10 -9.21
N PHE A 148 -1.52 0.65 -8.52
CA PHE A 148 -2.75 1.42 -8.37
C PHE A 148 -2.51 2.78 -7.70
N CYS A 149 -1.78 2.79 -6.58
CA CYS A 149 -1.43 4.01 -5.87
C CYS A 149 -0.60 4.96 -6.73
N LEU A 150 0.38 4.44 -7.48
CA LEU A 150 1.21 5.26 -8.36
C LEU A 150 0.37 5.90 -9.48
N ARG A 151 -0.53 5.15 -10.13
CA ARG A 151 -1.45 5.71 -11.15
C ARG A 151 -2.37 6.79 -10.57
N VAL A 152 -2.85 6.63 -9.34
CA VAL A 152 -3.64 7.64 -8.63
C VAL A 152 -2.78 8.87 -8.31
N ARG A 153 -1.56 8.69 -7.84
CA ARG A 153 -0.62 9.78 -7.58
C ARG A 153 -0.27 10.57 -8.86
N ASP A 154 -0.09 9.89 -9.98
CA ASP A 154 0.21 10.52 -11.27
C ASP A 154 -0.94 11.40 -11.81
N ARG A 155 -2.17 11.21 -11.30
CA ARG A 155 -3.31 12.12 -11.53
C ARG A 155 -3.33 13.32 -10.57
N GLY A 156 -2.32 13.46 -9.70
CA GLY A 156 -2.18 14.57 -8.74
C GLY A 156 -2.88 14.32 -7.40
N TYR A 157 -3.42 13.14 -7.16
CA TYR A 157 -4.06 12.80 -5.89
C TYR A 157 -3.05 12.44 -4.81
N ARG A 158 -3.42 12.72 -3.56
CA ARG A 158 -2.65 12.34 -2.38
C ARG A 158 -3.04 10.93 -1.91
N ILE A 159 -2.06 10.21 -1.38
CA ILE A 159 -2.23 8.91 -0.75
C ILE A 159 -1.77 9.05 0.69
N ALA A 160 -2.70 8.93 1.62
CA ALA A 160 -2.44 9.01 3.05
C ALA A 160 -2.29 7.63 3.68
N TRP A 161 -1.62 7.61 4.79
CA TRP A 161 -1.57 6.49 5.73
C TRP A 161 -1.87 7.02 7.13
N THR A 162 -2.61 6.25 7.94
CA THR A 162 -2.97 6.62 9.31
C THR A 162 -2.54 5.57 10.33
N PRO A 163 -1.89 5.98 11.45
CA PRO A 163 -1.58 5.07 12.55
C PRO A 163 -2.78 4.78 13.46
N TYR A 164 -3.90 5.48 13.27
CA TYR A 164 -5.06 5.42 14.16
C TYR A 164 -6.11 4.39 13.73
N ALA A 165 -6.03 3.86 12.51
CA ALA A 165 -6.75 2.68 12.06
C ALA A 165 -5.83 1.47 12.19
N GLN A 166 -6.05 0.61 13.19
CA GLN A 166 -5.13 -0.47 13.52
C GLN A 166 -5.79 -1.84 13.35
N LEU A 167 -5.16 -2.72 12.60
CA LEU A 167 -5.62 -4.08 12.36
C LEU A 167 -4.44 -5.07 12.49
N THR A 168 -4.73 -6.31 12.87
CA THR A 168 -3.81 -7.44 12.74
C THR A 168 -4.09 -8.12 11.41
N HIS A 169 -3.07 -8.36 10.59
CA HIS A 169 -3.19 -9.09 9.33
C HIS A 169 -2.43 -10.40 9.40
N TYR A 170 -3.16 -11.50 9.26
CA TYR A 170 -2.65 -12.87 9.39
C TYR A 170 -2.03 -13.38 8.09
N GLU A 171 -1.23 -12.55 7.45
CA GLU A 171 -0.59 -12.81 6.16
C GLU A 171 -0.09 -14.26 6.03
N SER A 172 -0.30 -14.85 4.85
CA SER A 172 0.23 -16.17 4.47
C SER A 172 -0.38 -17.39 5.16
N LYS A 173 -1.40 -17.28 6.02
CA LYS A 173 -2.07 -18.46 6.57
C LYS A 173 -2.71 -19.34 5.49
N SER A 174 -3.17 -18.75 4.39
CA SER A 174 -3.87 -19.45 3.31
C SER A 174 -3.00 -19.78 2.10
N ARG A 175 -1.85 -19.11 1.89
CA ARG A 175 -1.04 -19.24 0.66
C ARG A 175 0.34 -19.88 0.84
N GLY A 176 0.89 -19.93 2.07
CA GLY A 176 2.29 -20.31 2.29
C GLY A 176 3.28 -19.29 1.69
N GLY A 177 4.56 -19.35 2.09
CA GLY A 177 5.58 -18.45 1.54
C GLY A 177 5.81 -18.68 0.04
N ASP A 178 5.82 -17.61 -0.74
CA ASP A 178 6.00 -17.66 -2.20
C ASP A 178 7.42 -18.13 -2.61
N GLU A 179 8.39 -18.03 -1.71
CA GLU A 179 9.81 -18.29 -1.99
C GLU A 179 10.14 -19.77 -2.29
N LYS A 180 9.27 -20.70 -1.90
CA LYS A 180 9.52 -22.14 -2.05
C LYS A 180 8.91 -22.75 -3.31
N ASP A 181 8.07 -22.01 -4.03
CA ASP A 181 7.39 -22.49 -5.24
C ASP A 181 7.95 -21.76 -6.48
N PRO A 182 8.65 -22.48 -7.39
CA PRO A 182 9.25 -21.88 -8.58
C PRO A 182 8.27 -21.11 -9.47
N ALA A 183 7.02 -21.54 -9.57
CA ALA A 183 6.01 -20.86 -10.38
C ALA A 183 5.59 -19.52 -9.73
N LYS A 184 5.48 -19.50 -8.40
CA LYS A 184 5.19 -18.28 -7.65
C LYS A 184 6.37 -17.30 -7.69
N ALA A 185 7.60 -17.78 -7.58
CA ALA A 185 8.80 -16.96 -7.70
C ALA A 185 8.92 -16.34 -9.10
N ALA A 186 8.65 -17.12 -10.17
CA ALA A 186 8.67 -16.62 -11.54
C ALA A 186 7.59 -15.54 -11.77
N ARG A 187 6.37 -15.76 -11.25
CA ARG A 187 5.30 -14.74 -11.32
C ARG A 187 5.72 -13.47 -10.59
N PHE A 188 6.24 -13.58 -9.36
CA PHE A 188 6.68 -12.43 -8.58
C PHE A 188 7.76 -11.62 -9.33
N ALA A 189 8.75 -12.28 -9.93
CA ALA A 189 9.77 -11.64 -10.74
C ALA A 189 9.20 -10.94 -11.98
N ALA A 190 8.19 -11.54 -12.63
CA ALA A 190 7.51 -10.92 -13.76
C ALA A 190 6.71 -9.69 -13.35
N GLU A 191 6.02 -9.72 -12.20
CA GLU A 191 5.29 -8.57 -11.65
C GLU A 191 6.25 -7.45 -11.21
N GLN A 192 7.44 -7.78 -10.66
CA GLN A 192 8.50 -6.81 -10.38
C GLN A 192 8.99 -6.11 -11.66
N GLN A 193 9.30 -6.88 -12.69
CA GLN A 193 9.75 -6.31 -13.97
C GLN A 193 8.67 -5.42 -14.58
N ARG A 194 7.40 -5.87 -14.53
CA ARG A 194 6.27 -5.08 -15.01
C ARG A 194 6.14 -3.74 -14.29
N LEU A 195 6.41 -3.68 -12.97
CA LEU A 195 6.37 -2.41 -12.23
C LEU A 195 7.35 -1.38 -12.83
N TYR A 196 8.55 -1.82 -13.20
CA TYR A 196 9.53 -0.97 -13.89
C TYR A 196 9.11 -0.60 -15.31
N ASP A 197 8.50 -1.54 -16.05
CA ASP A 197 8.08 -1.30 -17.43
C ASP A 197 6.93 -0.28 -17.51
N VAL A 198 6.04 -0.28 -16.51
CA VAL A 198 4.88 0.62 -16.46
C VAL A 198 5.24 2.00 -15.92
N HIS A 199 6.02 2.07 -14.83
CA HIS A 199 6.26 3.32 -14.10
C HIS A 199 7.65 3.91 -14.31
N GLY A 200 8.56 3.18 -14.98
CA GLY A 200 9.96 3.59 -15.12
C GLY A 200 10.79 3.26 -13.86
N LYS A 201 11.94 2.63 -14.09
CA LYS A 201 12.81 2.22 -12.98
C LYS A 201 13.32 3.42 -12.18
N ALA A 202 13.64 4.53 -12.84
CA ALA A 202 14.14 5.73 -12.19
C ALA A 202 13.10 6.34 -11.24
N ASP A 203 11.82 6.38 -11.65
CA ASP A 203 10.73 6.93 -10.85
C ASP A 203 10.39 6.02 -9.66
N ILE A 204 10.47 4.70 -9.84
CA ILE A 204 10.33 3.74 -8.73
C ILE A 204 11.45 3.92 -7.71
N LEU A 205 12.67 4.17 -8.14
CA LEU A 205 13.81 4.34 -7.24
C LEU A 205 13.90 5.72 -6.59
N ASP A 206 13.06 6.69 -6.98
CA ASP A 206 13.07 8.07 -6.46
C ASP A 206 11.75 8.41 -5.75
N ASP A 207 11.52 7.80 -4.59
CA ASP A 207 10.32 8.04 -3.77
C ASP A 207 10.32 9.48 -3.22
N PRO A 208 9.32 10.32 -3.55
CA PRO A 208 9.27 11.72 -3.11
C PRO A 208 9.01 11.90 -1.61
N TYR A 209 8.56 10.86 -0.90
CA TYR A 209 8.29 10.86 0.53
C TYR A 209 9.40 10.21 1.35
N TYR A 210 10.50 9.79 0.70
CA TYR A 210 11.63 9.13 1.36
C TYR A 210 12.91 9.96 1.25
N ASN A 211 13.59 10.15 2.38
CA ASN A 211 14.83 10.92 2.40
C ASN A 211 15.95 10.17 1.65
N PRO A 212 16.56 10.76 0.62
CA PRO A 212 17.60 10.11 -0.18
C PRO A 212 18.88 9.76 0.60
N SER A 213 19.08 10.33 1.79
CA SER A 213 20.20 10.00 2.67
C SER A 213 19.97 8.72 3.49
N LEU A 214 18.78 8.14 3.44
CA LEU A 214 18.45 6.90 4.12
C LEU A 214 18.68 5.70 3.20
N THR A 215 19.00 4.55 3.81
CA THR A 215 19.19 3.30 3.04
C THR A 215 17.89 2.82 2.41
N ARG A 216 18.00 2.25 1.21
CA ARG A 216 16.92 1.53 0.54
C ARG A 216 17.07 0.00 0.64
N ASP A 217 18.12 -0.47 1.32
CA ASP A 217 18.39 -1.90 1.49
C ASP A 217 17.61 -2.50 2.68
N ARG A 218 17.09 -1.64 3.56
CA ARG A 218 16.35 -2.02 4.78
C ARG A 218 15.17 -1.08 5.02
N GLU A 219 14.14 -1.60 5.69
CA GLU A 219 12.89 -0.88 5.98
C GLU A 219 12.92 -0.10 7.31
N ASP A 220 14.11 0.07 7.90
CA ASP A 220 14.31 0.62 9.25
C ASP A 220 14.63 2.12 9.29
N PHE A 221 14.73 2.80 8.14
CA PHE A 221 15.11 4.21 8.01
C PHE A 221 16.52 4.52 8.57
N SER A 222 17.41 3.56 8.59
CA SER A 222 18.80 3.81 8.93
C SER A 222 19.52 4.61 7.83
N GLU A 223 20.62 5.25 8.19
CA GLU A 223 21.40 6.02 7.24
C GLU A 223 21.96 5.15 6.12
N SER A 224 22.03 5.71 4.93
CA SER A 224 22.74 5.10 3.82
C SER A 224 24.24 5.13 4.11
N GLY A 225 24.92 3.99 3.98
CA GLY A 225 26.40 3.94 4.03
C GLY A 225 27.06 4.62 2.85
N ASP A 226 26.30 5.01 1.82
CA ASP A 226 26.79 5.71 0.64
C ASP A 226 26.63 7.22 0.76
N LEU A 227 27.61 7.87 1.38
CA LEU A 227 27.68 9.31 1.55
C LEU A 227 28.03 10.06 0.26
N ARG A 228 28.20 9.39 -0.89
CA ARG A 228 28.58 10.04 -2.16
C ARG A 228 27.55 11.07 -2.60
N ASN A 229 26.27 10.82 -2.36
CA ASN A 229 25.18 11.76 -2.68
C ASN A 229 25.24 13.07 -1.87
N LEU A 230 25.79 13.05 -0.66
CA LEU A 230 25.95 14.23 0.19
C LEU A 230 27.16 15.08 -0.23
N LYS A 231 28.23 14.45 -0.73
CA LYS A 231 29.46 15.13 -1.16
C LYS A 231 29.32 15.85 -2.52
N GLU A 232 28.43 15.42 -3.37
CA GLU A 232 28.23 15.99 -4.70
C GLU A 232 27.22 17.14 -4.77
N GLY A 233 26.62 17.54 -3.65
CA GLY A 233 25.69 18.68 -3.59
C GLY A 233 24.41 18.49 -4.43
N LYS A 234 24.11 17.29 -4.86
CA LYS A 234 22.93 16.97 -5.67
C LYS A 234 21.69 16.72 -4.84
N VAL A 235 21.35 17.63 -3.94
CA VAL A 235 20.02 17.66 -3.35
C VAL A 235 19.10 18.41 -4.30
N THR A 236 18.47 17.71 -5.22
CA THR A 236 17.42 18.30 -6.05
C THR A 236 16.11 18.22 -5.27
N VAL A 237 15.76 19.29 -4.57
CA VAL A 237 14.42 19.43 -3.99
C VAL A 237 13.45 19.69 -5.15
N ARG A 238 12.73 18.66 -5.58
CA ARG A 238 11.64 18.82 -6.55
C ARG A 238 10.37 19.15 -5.78
N TRP A 239 10.08 20.44 -5.64
CA TRP A 239 8.72 20.88 -5.32
C TRP A 239 7.87 20.65 -6.57
N ARG A 240 6.99 19.67 -6.57
CA ARG A 240 5.88 19.65 -7.54
C ARG A 240 4.89 20.69 -7.03
N ASN A 241 4.67 21.74 -7.81
CA ASN A 241 3.64 22.74 -7.52
C ASN A 241 2.31 22.03 -7.34
N ALA A 242 1.64 22.34 -6.21
CA ALA A 242 0.29 21.92 -5.91
C ALA A 242 -0.72 22.53 -6.89
#